data_50f4247fea450d8448dc2aaf4d0458ed
#
_entry.id   50f4247fea450d8448dc2aaf4d0458ed
#
_cell.length_a   1.000
_cell.length_b   1.000
_cell.length_c   1.000
_cell.angle_alpha   90.00
_cell.angle_beta   90.00
_cell.angle_gamma   90.00
#
_symmetry.space_group_name_H-M   'P 1'
#
loop_
_entity.id
_entity.type
_entity.pdbx_description
1 polymer ?
#
loop_
_entity_poly.entity_id
_entity_poly.type
_entity_poly.pdbx_seq_one_letter_code
_entity_poly.pdbx_strand_id
1 'polypeptide(L)'
;MESETLFAEEAEPPGSRTGNGLQLYNEHVVTSLDTLFTLTAVPDRPAPRLSAFSDSRASAFRKRFFPNTTLKEWNDWHWQLRNRIRDAETLGRMIRLSEDELHAMIGAAGAIPLAITPYYMSLIDPWNPRQALRRTVVPTVHEHFRSSGEADDPLHEDEDSPVPGIVHRYPDRVLFLVTGICATYCRYCTRSRMVGHQGNHCLNTEQWEKGIAYIAAHPEIRDVLLSGGDPLTLADEQLEWLLANLRRIPHVEMIRIGTKAPVVLPQRITPALVKMLKRYHPLWISIHTAHPDELTPDVARACARLADAGIPLGSQTVLLSGINDDVETMTRLVHGLLKIRVKPYYLYQCDPIPGSSHFRTPVSKGLEVIRGLRGFTTGYAVPTYVIDAPGGGGKIPLLPEYVEGREEGDLLLRNYAGKVFRYPDCPAADSVIH
;
A
#
# COMPACT_ATOMS: atom_id res chain seq x y z
N MET A 1 -30.20 19.44 33.77
CA MET A 1 -30.16 17.97 33.85
C MET A 1 -29.28 17.53 32.69
N GLU A 2 -28.02 17.38 33.00
CA GLU A 2 -26.95 17.00 32.08
C GLU A 2 -26.91 15.49 32.00
N SER A 3 -26.88 14.96 30.79
CA SER A 3 -26.63 13.54 30.56
C SER A 3 -25.24 13.40 29.96
N GLU A 4 -24.27 13.03 30.78
CA GLU A 4 -22.96 12.57 30.39
C GLU A 4 -23.09 11.24 29.64
N THR A 5 -22.62 11.21 28.38
CA THR A 5 -22.40 9.98 27.63
C THR A 5 -20.94 9.57 27.81
N LEU A 6 -20.73 8.53 28.59
CA LEU A 6 -19.44 7.82 28.73
C LEU A 6 -19.08 7.11 27.46
N PHE A 7 -17.92 7.45 26.92
CA PHE A 7 -17.25 6.64 25.90
C PHE A 7 -16.63 5.40 26.56
N ALA A 8 -17.03 4.22 26.13
CA ALA A 8 -16.43 2.97 26.57
C ALA A 8 -15.09 2.77 25.85
N GLU A 9 -13.99 2.72 26.59
CA GLU A 9 -12.71 2.23 26.11
C GLU A 9 -12.78 0.73 25.81
N GLU A 10 -12.26 0.33 24.65
CA GLU A 10 -12.08 -1.09 24.30
C GLU A 10 -11.04 -1.72 25.24
N ALA A 11 -11.51 -2.47 26.23
CA ALA A 11 -10.67 -3.27 27.11
C ALA A 11 -10.27 -4.57 26.41
N GLU A 12 -8.98 -4.93 26.44
CA GLU A 12 -8.51 -6.25 26.03
C GLU A 12 -9.07 -7.34 26.97
N PRO A 13 -9.44 -8.53 26.46
CA PRO A 13 -10.00 -9.58 27.30
C PRO A 13 -8.95 -10.19 28.24
N PRO A 14 -9.29 -10.48 29.50
CA PRO A 14 -8.36 -11.04 30.47
C PRO A 14 -8.02 -12.51 30.15
N GLY A 15 -6.74 -12.83 30.23
CA GLY A 15 -6.24 -14.20 30.10
C GLY A 15 -6.79 -15.12 31.20
N SER A 16 -7.24 -16.32 30.82
CA SER A 16 -7.75 -17.35 31.72
C SER A 16 -6.68 -17.82 32.72
N ARG A 17 -6.91 -17.60 34.00
CA ARG A 17 -6.27 -18.34 35.10
C ARG A 17 -7.31 -19.12 35.85
N THR A 18 -7.23 -20.44 35.77
CA THR A 18 -7.90 -21.36 36.70
C THR A 18 -7.06 -21.47 37.96
N GLY A 19 -7.69 -21.22 39.12
CA GLY A 19 -7.07 -21.51 40.42
C GLY A 19 -7.87 -20.94 41.57
N ASN A 20 -8.50 -21.80 42.35
CA ASN A 20 -9.20 -21.55 43.60
C ASN A 20 -8.32 -20.85 44.65
N GLY A 21 -8.85 -19.87 45.34
CA GLY A 21 -8.23 -19.37 46.57
C GLY A 21 -8.83 -18.02 47.00
N LEU A 22 -9.94 -18.08 47.73
CA LEU A 22 -10.35 -16.97 48.61
C LEU A 22 -9.29 -16.79 49.68
N GLN A 23 -8.58 -15.68 49.69
CA GLN A 23 -7.84 -15.19 50.85
C GLN A 23 -8.00 -13.67 50.99
N LEU A 24 -8.39 -13.32 52.21
CA LEU A 24 -8.65 -12.01 52.77
C LEU A 24 -7.59 -10.98 52.44
N TYR A 25 -7.98 -9.87 51.84
CA TYR A 25 -7.15 -8.68 51.75
C TYR A 25 -7.15 -7.94 53.07
N ASN A 26 -6.03 -7.95 53.72
CA ASN A 26 -5.71 -7.11 54.85
C ASN A 26 -5.46 -5.66 54.37
N GLU A 27 -6.14 -4.72 55.03
CA GLU A 27 -5.89 -3.28 54.93
C GLU A 27 -4.45 -2.99 55.40
N HIS A 28 -3.59 -2.60 54.50
CA HIS A 28 -2.43 -1.75 54.72
C HIS A 28 -1.65 -1.63 53.42
N VAL A 29 -2.00 -0.67 52.58
CA VAL A 29 -1.05 0.11 51.76
C VAL A 29 -1.78 1.36 51.23
N VAL A 30 -1.95 2.35 52.12
CA VAL A 30 -2.07 3.73 51.66
C VAL A 30 -0.79 4.42 52.15
N THR A 31 0.24 4.36 51.32
CA THR A 31 1.42 5.19 51.50
C THR A 31 1.79 5.81 50.17
N SER A 32 1.48 7.11 50.10
CA SER A 32 2.01 8.12 49.18
C SER A 32 1.76 7.86 47.69
N LEU A 33 0.74 8.51 47.15
CA LEU A 33 0.55 8.80 45.72
C LEU A 33 1.77 9.52 45.07
N ASP A 34 2.67 10.05 45.85
CA ASP A 34 3.87 10.72 45.34
C ASP A 34 4.96 9.79 44.79
N THR A 35 4.90 8.50 45.07
CA THR A 35 5.87 7.52 44.58
C THR A 35 5.44 6.88 43.24
N LEU A 36 4.21 7.07 42.81
CA LEU A 36 3.68 6.56 41.54
C LEU A 36 3.88 7.53 40.36
N PHE A 37 4.28 8.76 40.62
CA PHE A 37 4.49 9.79 39.60
C PHE A 37 5.94 10.28 39.47
N THR A 38 6.92 9.57 39.99
CA THR A 38 8.25 9.65 39.37
C THR A 38 8.14 8.90 38.03
N LEU A 39 7.53 9.54 37.05
CA LEU A 39 7.87 9.32 35.65
C LEU A 39 9.36 9.58 35.56
N THR A 40 10.18 8.55 35.78
CA THR A 40 11.52 8.51 35.23
C THR A 40 11.32 8.89 33.78
N ALA A 41 11.88 10.02 33.37
CA ALA A 41 11.86 10.49 32.00
C ALA A 41 12.05 9.27 31.13
N VAL A 42 11.05 8.94 30.28
CA VAL A 42 11.16 7.83 29.34
C VAL A 42 12.49 8.11 28.66
N PRO A 43 13.51 7.26 28.82
CA PRO A 43 14.80 7.54 28.21
C PRO A 43 14.49 7.78 26.76
N ASP A 44 14.96 8.91 26.25
CA ASP A 44 14.80 9.31 24.86
C ASP A 44 15.30 8.11 24.04
N ARG A 45 14.39 7.19 23.72
CA ARG A 45 14.73 6.03 22.90
C ARG A 45 15.06 6.66 21.56
N PRO A 46 16.34 6.70 21.16
CA PRO A 46 16.66 7.15 19.83
C PRO A 46 15.76 6.30 18.92
N ALA A 47 15.02 6.98 18.04
CA ALA A 47 14.16 6.31 17.07
C ALA A 47 14.93 5.09 16.56
N PRO A 48 14.35 3.86 16.58
CA PRO A 48 15.10 2.63 16.39
C PRO A 48 16.02 2.83 15.20
N ARG A 49 17.33 2.72 15.44
CA ARG A 49 18.34 2.85 14.38
C ARG A 49 18.03 1.74 13.40
N LEU A 50 17.20 2.07 12.40
CA LEU A 50 16.89 1.21 11.29
C LEU A 50 18.24 0.78 10.74
N SER A 51 18.47 -0.50 10.72
CA SER A 51 19.79 -1.13 10.53
C SER A 51 20.61 -0.46 9.44
N ALA A 52 21.88 -0.27 9.68
CA ALA A 52 22.85 0.35 8.77
C ALA A 52 23.04 -0.37 7.41
N PHE A 53 22.28 -1.45 7.17
CA PHE A 53 22.46 -2.35 6.02
C PHE A 53 22.09 -1.75 4.66
N SER A 54 21.06 -0.88 4.57
CA SER A 54 20.68 -0.33 3.27
C SER A 54 21.54 0.82 2.83
N ASP A 55 21.99 1.69 3.75
CA ASP A 55 22.94 2.75 3.42
C ASP A 55 24.26 2.16 2.90
N SER A 56 24.67 1.00 3.39
CA SER A 56 25.84 0.29 2.87
C SER A 56 25.61 -0.31 1.47
N ARG A 57 24.45 -0.92 1.18
CA ARG A 57 24.12 -1.49 -0.13
C ARG A 57 24.01 -0.41 -1.19
N ALA A 58 23.18 0.60 -0.96
CA ALA A 58 23.00 1.71 -1.89
C ALA A 58 24.31 2.47 -2.14
N SER A 59 25.11 2.67 -1.10
CA SER A 59 26.43 3.31 -1.20
C SER A 59 27.42 2.45 -1.99
N ALA A 60 27.47 1.15 -1.74
CA ALA A 60 28.33 0.21 -2.48
C ALA A 60 27.91 0.14 -3.96
N PHE A 61 26.60 0.03 -4.22
CA PHE A 61 26.05 0.02 -5.57
C PHE A 61 26.38 1.32 -6.33
N ARG A 62 26.16 2.50 -5.72
CA ARG A 62 26.51 3.79 -6.31
C ARG A 62 28.01 3.85 -6.67
N LYS A 63 28.89 3.50 -5.73
CA LYS A 63 30.34 3.50 -5.97
C LYS A 63 30.77 2.59 -7.12
N ARG A 64 30.10 1.44 -7.26
CA ARG A 64 30.43 0.45 -8.27
C ARG A 64 29.94 0.85 -9.66
N PHE A 65 28.68 1.26 -9.79
CA PHE A 65 28.03 1.47 -11.08
C PHE A 65 27.92 2.95 -11.50
N PHE A 66 28.02 3.87 -10.53
CA PHE A 66 27.97 5.31 -10.73
C PHE A 66 29.12 6.02 -9.98
N PRO A 67 30.40 5.67 -10.27
CA PRO A 67 31.55 6.13 -9.46
C PRO A 67 31.72 7.65 -9.45
N ASN A 68 31.33 8.32 -10.54
CA ASN A 68 31.45 9.78 -10.69
C ASN A 68 30.25 10.55 -10.08
N THR A 69 29.24 9.85 -9.54
CA THR A 69 28.04 10.47 -8.96
C THR A 69 28.29 10.85 -7.51
N THR A 70 28.12 12.11 -7.19
CA THR A 70 28.20 12.63 -5.81
C THR A 70 27.02 12.13 -4.97
N LEU A 71 27.15 12.21 -3.63
CA LEU A 71 26.01 11.92 -2.74
C LEU A 71 24.84 12.89 -2.93
N LYS A 72 25.12 14.14 -3.31
CA LYS A 72 24.10 15.14 -3.58
C LYS A 72 23.27 14.74 -4.80
N GLU A 73 23.92 14.34 -5.90
CA GLU A 73 23.24 13.86 -7.09
C GLU A 73 22.49 12.56 -6.84
N TRP A 74 23.11 11.59 -6.14
CA TRP A 74 22.43 10.34 -5.77
C TRP A 74 21.13 10.57 -4.99
N ASN A 75 21.11 11.58 -4.14
CA ASN A 75 19.96 11.98 -3.34
C ASN A 75 19.02 12.97 -4.06
N ASP A 76 19.33 13.36 -5.30
CA ASP A 76 18.41 14.11 -6.16
C ASP A 76 17.47 13.14 -6.88
N TRP A 77 16.18 13.26 -6.63
CA TRP A 77 15.18 12.40 -7.25
C TRP A 77 15.11 12.59 -8.79
N HIS A 78 15.42 13.78 -9.33
CA HIS A 78 15.50 14.01 -10.76
C HIS A 78 16.67 13.22 -11.37
N TRP A 79 17.81 13.16 -10.66
CA TRP A 79 18.94 12.34 -11.09
C TRP A 79 18.54 10.86 -11.12
N GLN A 80 17.84 10.37 -10.10
CA GLN A 80 17.34 8.99 -10.05
C GLN A 80 16.40 8.68 -11.25
N LEU A 81 15.50 9.61 -11.61
CA LEU A 81 14.61 9.43 -12.74
C LEU A 81 15.34 9.48 -14.10
N ARG A 82 16.33 10.36 -14.26
CA ARG A 82 17.12 10.45 -15.50
C ARG A 82 17.98 9.21 -15.72
N ASN A 83 18.48 8.61 -14.65
CA ASN A 83 19.40 7.47 -14.69
C ASN A 83 18.71 6.12 -14.45
N ARG A 84 17.40 6.03 -14.70
CA ARG A 84 16.68 4.75 -14.64
C ARG A 84 17.29 3.74 -15.61
N ILE A 85 17.39 2.50 -15.18
CA ILE A 85 17.78 1.36 -15.99
C ILE A 85 16.60 1.01 -16.92
N ARG A 86 16.78 1.11 -18.24
CA ARG A 86 15.70 1.02 -19.24
C ARG A 86 15.93 -0.01 -20.32
N ASP A 87 17.10 -0.65 -20.35
CA ASP A 87 17.50 -1.58 -21.40
C ASP A 87 18.23 -2.80 -20.81
N ALA A 88 18.25 -3.88 -21.59
CA ALA A 88 18.84 -5.14 -21.22
C ALA A 88 20.37 -5.05 -21.04
N GLU A 89 21.05 -4.23 -21.85
CA GLU A 89 22.49 -4.09 -21.79
C GLU A 89 22.92 -3.46 -20.46
N THR A 90 22.31 -2.33 -20.11
CA THR A 90 22.56 -1.65 -18.84
C THR A 90 22.22 -2.54 -17.65
N LEU A 91 21.07 -3.25 -17.70
CA LEU A 91 20.67 -4.18 -16.66
C LEU A 91 21.65 -5.34 -16.51
N GLY A 92 22.09 -5.95 -17.62
CA GLY A 92 23.04 -7.07 -17.64
C GLY A 92 24.43 -6.73 -17.12
N ARG A 93 24.81 -5.43 -17.11
CA ARG A 93 26.05 -4.97 -16.44
C ARG A 93 25.92 -4.97 -14.92
N MET A 94 24.69 -4.92 -14.39
CA MET A 94 24.41 -4.79 -12.94
C MET A 94 24.02 -6.09 -12.30
N ILE A 95 23.31 -6.97 -13.02
CA ILE A 95 22.87 -8.28 -12.55
C ILE A 95 23.17 -9.37 -13.59
N ARG A 96 23.33 -10.60 -13.14
CA ARG A 96 23.38 -11.78 -14.02
C ARG A 96 21.94 -12.11 -14.45
N LEU A 97 21.60 -11.81 -15.68
CA LEU A 97 20.30 -12.17 -16.25
C LEU A 97 20.16 -13.69 -16.40
N SER A 98 19.00 -14.23 -16.07
CA SER A 98 18.60 -15.59 -16.43
C SER A 98 18.21 -15.66 -17.91
N GLU A 99 18.09 -16.87 -18.45
CA GLU A 99 17.61 -17.08 -19.83
C GLU A 99 16.20 -16.51 -20.02
N ASP A 100 15.31 -16.73 -19.07
CA ASP A 100 13.94 -16.20 -19.09
C ASP A 100 13.89 -14.67 -19.11
N GLU A 101 14.72 -14.01 -18.32
CA GLU A 101 14.82 -12.54 -18.28
C GLU A 101 15.42 -11.98 -19.58
N LEU A 102 16.44 -12.65 -20.12
CA LEU A 102 17.07 -12.25 -21.37
C LEU A 102 16.10 -12.39 -22.56
N HIS A 103 15.42 -13.52 -22.67
CA HIS A 103 14.44 -13.76 -23.73
C HIS A 103 13.26 -12.79 -23.67
N ALA A 104 12.80 -12.44 -22.47
CA ALA A 104 11.74 -11.43 -22.29
C ALA A 104 12.10 -10.07 -22.89
N MET A 105 13.37 -9.69 -22.85
CA MET A 105 13.83 -8.38 -23.32
C MET A 105 14.09 -8.34 -24.83
N ILE A 106 14.28 -9.48 -25.48
CA ILE A 106 14.54 -9.57 -26.92
C ILE A 106 13.23 -9.48 -27.73
N GLY A 107 12.12 -9.92 -27.19
CA GLY A 107 10.81 -10.04 -27.87
C GLY A 107 9.76 -8.98 -27.55
N ALA A 108 10.10 -7.93 -26.85
CA ALA A 108 9.15 -7.07 -26.12
C ALA A 108 8.43 -5.99 -26.95
N ALA A 109 7.70 -6.36 -27.99
CA ALA A 109 6.69 -5.47 -28.57
C ALA A 109 5.39 -5.57 -27.75
N GLY A 110 5.03 -4.52 -27.02
CA GLY A 110 3.74 -4.41 -26.30
C GLY A 110 3.74 -4.72 -24.81
N ALA A 111 4.86 -5.16 -24.23
CA ALA A 111 4.98 -5.39 -22.80
C ALA A 111 5.19 -4.09 -22.01
N ILE A 112 4.96 -4.14 -20.71
CA ILE A 112 5.32 -3.05 -19.79
C ILE A 112 6.81 -2.71 -20.00
N PRO A 113 7.18 -1.44 -20.26
CA PRO A 113 8.57 -1.09 -20.49
C PRO A 113 9.43 -1.34 -19.25
N LEU A 114 10.74 -1.57 -19.46
CA LEU A 114 11.68 -1.63 -18.35
C LEU A 114 12.00 -0.21 -17.86
N ALA A 115 11.82 0.06 -16.59
CA ALA A 115 12.42 1.20 -15.91
C ALA A 115 12.54 0.92 -14.41
N ILE A 116 13.78 0.99 -13.92
CA ILE A 116 14.11 0.78 -12.50
C ILE A 116 15.01 1.92 -12.05
N THR A 117 14.67 2.59 -10.92
CA THR A 117 15.55 3.64 -10.36
C THR A 117 16.87 3.02 -9.89
N PRO A 118 18.02 3.73 -9.99
CA PRO A 118 19.28 3.27 -9.43
C PRO A 118 19.19 2.91 -7.93
N TYR A 119 18.38 3.65 -7.18
CA TYR A 119 18.11 3.32 -5.79
C TYR A 119 17.46 1.95 -5.63
N TYR A 120 16.34 1.69 -6.32
CA TYR A 120 15.64 0.39 -6.19
C TYR A 120 16.48 -0.75 -6.76
N MET A 121 17.25 -0.49 -7.83
CA MET A 121 18.21 -1.44 -8.38
C MET A 121 19.26 -1.88 -7.35
N SER A 122 19.66 -1.00 -6.42
CA SER A 122 20.60 -1.33 -5.35
C SER A 122 20.08 -2.35 -4.33
N LEU A 123 18.77 -2.60 -4.31
CA LEU A 123 18.11 -3.58 -3.43
C LEU A 123 18.00 -4.96 -4.07
N ILE A 124 18.22 -5.04 -5.38
CA ILE A 124 18.09 -6.28 -6.16
C ILE A 124 19.33 -7.15 -5.99
N ASP A 125 19.09 -8.44 -5.76
CA ASP A 125 20.16 -9.44 -5.73
C ASP A 125 20.68 -9.68 -7.16
N PRO A 126 21.98 -9.46 -7.41
CA PRO A 126 22.55 -9.61 -8.75
C PRO A 126 22.62 -11.08 -9.23
N TRP A 127 22.53 -12.05 -8.34
CA TRP A 127 22.74 -13.46 -8.66
C TRP A 127 21.46 -14.31 -8.60
N ASN A 128 20.48 -13.90 -7.78
CA ASN A 128 19.27 -14.66 -7.55
C ASN A 128 18.08 -14.13 -8.36
N PRO A 129 17.70 -14.75 -9.50
CA PRO A 129 16.55 -14.34 -10.30
C PRO A 129 15.21 -14.57 -9.59
N ARG A 130 15.18 -15.39 -8.51
CA ARG A 130 13.98 -15.65 -7.71
C ARG A 130 13.81 -14.69 -6.54
N GLN A 131 14.72 -13.72 -6.36
CA GLN A 131 14.53 -12.72 -5.31
C GLN A 131 13.21 -11.98 -5.50
N ALA A 132 12.44 -11.81 -4.43
CA ALA A 132 11.11 -11.20 -4.46
C ALA A 132 11.10 -9.83 -5.15
N LEU A 133 12.00 -8.90 -4.75
CA LEU A 133 12.07 -7.57 -5.34
C LEU A 133 12.42 -7.60 -6.84
N ARG A 134 13.37 -8.45 -7.23
CA ARG A 134 13.79 -8.62 -8.62
C ARG A 134 12.62 -9.03 -9.51
N ARG A 135 11.85 -10.03 -9.06
CA ARG A 135 10.67 -10.52 -9.79
C ARG A 135 9.60 -9.44 -9.99
N THR A 136 9.51 -8.46 -9.10
CA THR A 136 8.51 -7.40 -9.22
C THR A 136 8.81 -6.36 -10.30
N VAL A 137 10.06 -6.27 -10.81
CA VAL A 137 10.50 -5.20 -11.71
C VAL A 137 11.33 -5.64 -12.91
N VAL A 138 11.89 -6.85 -12.89
CA VAL A 138 12.63 -7.40 -14.05
C VAL A 138 11.67 -8.29 -14.86
N PRO A 139 11.51 -8.04 -16.17
CA PRO A 139 10.61 -8.82 -17.02
C PRO A 139 11.07 -10.26 -17.18
N THR A 140 10.13 -11.17 -17.37
CA THR A 140 10.37 -12.58 -17.66
C THR A 140 9.52 -13.05 -18.84
N VAL A 141 9.89 -14.16 -19.49
CA VAL A 141 9.12 -14.72 -20.61
C VAL A 141 7.67 -15.05 -20.26
N HIS A 142 7.37 -15.24 -18.99
CA HIS A 142 6.00 -15.50 -18.52
C HIS A 142 5.02 -14.38 -18.84
N GLU A 143 5.51 -13.15 -18.99
CA GLU A 143 4.69 -11.98 -19.34
C GLU A 143 4.20 -12.01 -20.79
N HIS A 144 4.80 -12.84 -21.66
CA HIS A 144 4.37 -13.02 -23.04
C HIS A 144 3.21 -14.01 -23.18
N PHE A 145 2.87 -14.76 -22.13
CA PHE A 145 1.78 -15.73 -22.16
C PHE A 145 0.49 -15.07 -21.66
N ARG A 146 -0.56 -15.18 -22.45
CA ARG A 146 -1.90 -14.78 -22.05
C ARG A 146 -2.69 -15.98 -21.60
N SER A 147 -3.13 -15.96 -20.36
CA SER A 147 -3.95 -17.02 -19.76
C SER A 147 -5.44 -16.74 -19.94
N SER A 148 -6.25 -17.80 -19.83
CA SER A 148 -7.71 -17.65 -19.84
C SER A 148 -8.19 -16.72 -18.74
N GLY A 149 -9.14 -15.83 -19.06
CA GLY A 149 -9.69 -14.83 -18.13
C GLY A 149 -8.86 -13.57 -17.97
N GLU A 150 -7.71 -13.43 -18.64
CA GLU A 150 -6.96 -12.19 -18.68
C GLU A 150 -7.54 -11.21 -19.72
N ALA A 151 -7.68 -9.95 -19.35
CA ALA A 151 -8.17 -8.86 -20.18
C ALA A 151 -7.26 -7.65 -20.11
N ASP A 152 -7.19 -6.86 -21.21
CA ASP A 152 -6.37 -5.64 -21.25
C ASP A 152 -6.90 -4.58 -20.27
N ASP A 153 -8.21 -4.50 -20.12
CA ASP A 153 -8.92 -3.72 -19.10
C ASP A 153 -9.85 -4.59 -18.26
N PRO A 154 -9.31 -5.42 -17.33
CA PRO A 154 -10.15 -6.35 -16.56
C PRO A 154 -11.11 -5.62 -15.63
N LEU A 155 -10.79 -4.37 -15.28
CA LEU A 155 -11.59 -3.56 -14.37
C LEU A 155 -12.63 -2.69 -15.10
N HIS A 156 -12.65 -2.64 -16.44
CA HIS A 156 -13.52 -1.78 -17.23
C HIS A 156 -13.39 -0.28 -16.88
N GLU A 157 -12.15 0.18 -16.64
CA GLU A 157 -11.88 1.59 -16.33
C GLU A 157 -12.23 2.51 -17.50
N ASP A 158 -12.13 2.01 -18.75
CA ASP A 158 -12.44 2.79 -19.95
C ASP A 158 -13.95 3.08 -20.08
N GLU A 159 -14.81 2.14 -19.68
CA GLU A 159 -16.28 2.32 -19.69
C GLU A 159 -16.74 3.29 -18.57
N ASP A 160 -16.02 3.32 -17.45
CA ASP A 160 -16.29 4.22 -16.33
C ASP A 160 -15.60 5.59 -16.49
N SER A 161 -15.08 5.91 -17.68
CA SER A 161 -14.28 7.11 -17.95
C SER A 161 -15.09 8.17 -18.71
N PRO A 162 -15.87 9.02 -18.00
CA PRO A 162 -16.74 10.04 -18.63
C PRO A 162 -15.94 11.14 -19.34
N VAL A 163 -14.74 11.45 -18.85
CA VAL A 163 -13.79 12.39 -19.46
C VAL A 163 -12.37 11.84 -19.32
N PRO A 164 -11.43 12.21 -20.20
CA PRO A 164 -10.06 11.72 -20.13
C PRO A 164 -9.44 11.86 -18.75
N GLY A 165 -8.94 10.77 -18.20
CA GLY A 165 -8.26 10.73 -16.91
C GLY A 165 -9.16 10.58 -15.70
N ILE A 166 -10.48 10.65 -15.83
CA ILE A 166 -11.41 10.34 -14.71
C ILE A 166 -11.96 8.93 -14.88
N VAL A 167 -11.93 8.14 -13.80
CA VAL A 167 -12.70 6.89 -13.68
C VAL A 167 -13.70 7.07 -12.53
N HIS A 168 -14.99 7.05 -12.84
CA HIS A 168 -16.09 7.33 -11.90
C HIS A 168 -16.99 6.11 -11.74
N ARG A 169 -16.51 5.12 -10.98
CA ARG A 169 -17.24 3.87 -10.69
C ARG A 169 -18.13 3.94 -9.47
N TYR A 170 -17.69 4.67 -8.46
CA TYR A 170 -18.36 4.71 -7.16
C TYR A 170 -19.16 6.01 -6.99
N PRO A 171 -20.29 5.99 -6.27
CA PRO A 171 -21.18 7.15 -6.19
C PRO A 171 -20.52 8.42 -5.65
N ASP A 172 -19.55 8.29 -4.74
CA ASP A 172 -19.01 9.39 -3.94
C ASP A 172 -17.53 9.71 -4.20
N ARG A 173 -16.89 9.00 -5.14
CA ARG A 173 -15.44 9.13 -5.35
C ARG A 173 -15.00 8.80 -6.77
N VAL A 174 -13.94 9.47 -7.18
CA VAL A 174 -13.31 9.22 -8.48
C VAL A 174 -11.82 8.90 -8.35
N LEU A 175 -11.35 8.15 -9.33
CA LEU A 175 -9.93 8.01 -9.61
C LEU A 175 -9.55 9.05 -10.67
N PHE A 176 -8.53 9.86 -10.41
CA PHE A 176 -8.01 10.82 -11.35
C PHE A 176 -6.60 10.40 -11.80
N LEU A 177 -6.50 9.93 -13.02
CA LEU A 177 -5.27 9.49 -13.67
C LEU A 177 -4.54 10.72 -14.20
N VAL A 178 -3.53 11.21 -13.50
CA VAL A 178 -2.87 12.50 -13.82
C VAL A 178 -1.58 12.35 -14.63
N THR A 179 -1.04 11.14 -14.74
CA THR A 179 0.21 10.86 -15.50
C THR A 179 0.27 9.39 -15.91
N GLY A 180 0.95 9.09 -17.03
CA GLY A 180 1.28 7.72 -17.44
C GLY A 180 2.69 7.27 -17.03
N ILE A 181 3.44 8.10 -16.28
CA ILE A 181 4.85 7.84 -15.95
C ILE A 181 4.98 7.30 -14.53
N CYS A 182 5.81 6.26 -14.35
CA CYS A 182 6.25 5.76 -13.04
C CYS A 182 7.77 5.90 -12.89
N ALA A 183 8.23 5.99 -11.65
CA ALA A 183 9.65 5.94 -11.34
C ALA A 183 10.24 4.55 -11.62
N THR A 184 9.49 3.50 -11.29
CA THR A 184 9.79 2.10 -11.59
C THR A 184 8.50 1.41 -12.00
N TYR A 185 8.52 0.60 -13.07
CA TYR A 185 7.34 -0.12 -13.54
C TYR A 185 7.24 -1.50 -12.88
N CYS A 186 6.13 -1.73 -12.16
CA CYS A 186 5.82 -3.03 -11.59
C CYS A 186 5.34 -4.00 -12.67
N ARG A 187 5.84 -5.24 -12.67
CA ARG A 187 5.49 -6.26 -13.69
C ARG A 187 4.05 -6.80 -13.54
N TYR A 188 3.39 -6.52 -12.44
CA TYR A 188 1.99 -6.87 -12.14
C TYR A 188 1.03 -5.67 -12.18
N CYS A 189 1.34 -4.66 -12.98
CA CYS A 189 0.61 -3.39 -12.99
C CYS A 189 -0.74 -3.53 -13.69
N THR A 190 -1.86 -3.32 -12.96
CA THR A 190 -3.23 -3.33 -13.52
C THR A 190 -3.38 -2.41 -14.74
N ARG A 191 -2.64 -1.29 -14.75
CA ARG A 191 -2.66 -0.32 -15.85
C ARG A 191 -1.49 -0.50 -16.82
N SER A 192 -1.04 -1.75 -17.01
CA SER A 192 0.06 -2.08 -17.94
C SER A 192 -0.16 -1.52 -19.35
N ARG A 193 -1.41 -1.49 -19.83
CA ARG A 193 -1.80 -0.94 -21.13
C ARG A 193 -1.60 0.57 -21.28
N MET A 194 -1.49 1.29 -20.13
CA MET A 194 -1.44 2.76 -20.12
C MET A 194 -0.06 3.30 -19.72
N VAL A 195 0.63 2.64 -18.77
CA VAL A 195 1.84 3.18 -18.17
C VAL A 195 3.06 2.96 -19.05
N GLY A 196 3.87 4.00 -19.19
CA GLY A 196 5.16 3.93 -19.91
C GLY A 196 5.06 3.93 -21.43
N HIS A 197 3.87 3.97 -22.02
CA HIS A 197 3.66 4.09 -23.46
C HIS A 197 3.55 5.56 -23.87
N GLN A 198 4.13 5.87 -25.04
CA GLN A 198 3.96 7.19 -25.67
C GLN A 198 2.57 7.22 -26.34
N GLY A 199 1.80 8.28 -26.10
CA GLY A 199 0.49 8.45 -26.73
C GLY A 199 -0.56 9.11 -25.82
N ASN A 200 -1.83 8.79 -26.03
CA ASN A 200 -3.02 9.44 -25.43
C ASN A 200 -3.13 9.39 -23.88
N HIS A 201 -2.21 8.68 -23.20
CA HIS A 201 -2.22 8.52 -21.75
C HIS A 201 -1.28 9.50 -21.00
N CYS A 202 -0.54 10.35 -21.73
CA CYS A 202 0.18 11.47 -21.12
C CYS A 202 -0.77 12.65 -21.00
N LEU A 203 -1.52 12.74 -19.89
CA LEU A 203 -2.45 13.83 -19.67
C LEU A 203 -1.70 15.17 -19.62
N ASN A 204 -2.23 16.13 -20.34
CA ASN A 204 -1.76 17.52 -20.36
C ASN A 204 -2.67 18.40 -19.48
N THR A 205 -2.31 19.67 -19.34
CA THR A 205 -3.06 20.64 -18.52
C THR A 205 -4.53 20.76 -18.96
N GLU A 206 -4.81 20.75 -20.27
CA GLU A 206 -6.19 20.82 -20.79
C GLU A 206 -7.04 19.63 -20.34
N GLN A 207 -6.46 18.43 -20.35
CA GLN A 207 -7.14 17.21 -19.88
C GLN A 207 -7.35 17.24 -18.37
N TRP A 208 -6.39 17.77 -17.60
CA TRP A 208 -6.57 17.98 -16.16
C TRP A 208 -7.70 18.99 -15.87
N GLU A 209 -7.78 20.08 -16.64
CA GLU A 209 -8.87 21.07 -16.52
C GLU A 209 -10.23 20.43 -16.78
N LYS A 210 -10.36 19.57 -17.80
CA LYS A 210 -11.59 18.80 -18.06
C LYS A 210 -11.96 17.89 -16.90
N GLY A 211 -10.98 17.19 -16.33
CA GLY A 211 -11.20 16.33 -15.16
C GLY A 211 -11.65 17.12 -13.93
N ILE A 212 -11.02 18.28 -13.65
CA ILE A 212 -11.39 19.17 -12.56
C ILE A 212 -12.79 19.74 -12.77
N ALA A 213 -13.11 20.17 -14.01
CA ALA A 213 -14.44 20.66 -14.35
C ALA A 213 -15.53 19.60 -14.18
N TYR A 214 -15.23 18.34 -14.56
CA TYR A 214 -16.13 17.22 -14.31
C TYR A 214 -16.38 17.03 -12.82
N ILE A 215 -15.33 16.98 -11.99
CA ILE A 215 -15.45 16.83 -10.53
C ILE A 215 -16.28 17.99 -9.95
N ALA A 216 -16.02 19.23 -10.39
CA ALA A 216 -16.75 20.40 -9.90
C ALA A 216 -18.25 20.39 -10.26
N ALA A 217 -18.63 19.76 -11.38
CA ALA A 217 -20.01 19.63 -11.82
C ALA A 217 -20.79 18.48 -11.13
N HIS A 218 -20.12 17.63 -10.35
CA HIS A 218 -20.69 16.44 -9.70
C HIS A 218 -20.55 16.54 -8.16
N PRO A 219 -21.52 17.20 -7.48
CA PRO A 219 -21.42 17.46 -6.04
C PRO A 219 -21.45 16.23 -5.16
N GLU A 220 -21.83 15.06 -5.67
CA GLU A 220 -21.74 13.77 -5.00
C GLU A 220 -20.31 13.28 -4.80
N ILE A 221 -19.33 13.80 -5.60
CA ILE A 221 -17.92 13.41 -5.51
C ILE A 221 -17.26 14.11 -4.31
N ARG A 222 -17.07 13.39 -3.23
CA ARG A 222 -16.43 13.87 -1.98
C ARG A 222 -14.97 13.50 -1.87
N ASP A 223 -14.51 12.46 -2.61
CA ASP A 223 -13.19 11.87 -2.49
C ASP A 223 -12.55 11.74 -3.88
N VAL A 224 -11.34 12.29 -4.02
CA VAL A 224 -10.56 12.24 -5.26
C VAL A 224 -9.23 11.54 -5.02
N LEU A 225 -9.00 10.41 -5.71
CA LEU A 225 -7.73 9.69 -5.68
C LEU A 225 -6.88 10.04 -6.90
N LEU A 226 -5.83 10.83 -6.71
CA LEU A 226 -4.80 11.04 -7.72
C LEU A 226 -3.98 9.77 -7.92
N SER A 227 -3.86 9.32 -9.18
CA SER A 227 -3.18 8.09 -9.59
C SER A 227 -2.75 8.17 -11.06
N GLY A 228 -2.72 7.05 -11.76
CA GLY A 228 -2.33 6.93 -13.17
C GLY A 228 -1.13 5.99 -13.30
N GLY A 229 0.02 6.54 -13.75
CA GLY A 229 1.34 6.04 -13.38
C GLY A 229 1.57 6.34 -11.90
N ASP A 230 2.57 7.16 -11.58
CA ASP A 230 2.78 7.59 -10.18
C ASP A 230 2.73 9.12 -10.10
N PRO A 231 1.72 9.71 -9.43
CA PRO A 231 1.56 11.17 -9.34
C PRO A 231 2.78 11.89 -8.75
N LEU A 232 3.57 11.23 -7.91
CA LEU A 232 4.78 11.82 -7.36
C LEU A 232 5.95 11.88 -8.35
N THR A 233 5.77 11.43 -9.60
CA THR A 233 6.73 11.71 -10.69
C THR A 233 6.52 13.10 -11.33
N LEU A 234 5.40 13.75 -11.06
CA LEU A 234 5.14 15.13 -11.47
C LEU A 234 6.06 16.11 -10.73
N ALA A 235 6.35 17.25 -11.37
CA ALA A 235 7.03 18.36 -10.71
C ALA A 235 6.17 18.92 -9.55
N ASP A 236 6.81 19.56 -8.56
CA ASP A 236 6.10 20.09 -7.40
C ASP A 236 5.02 21.10 -7.81
N GLU A 237 5.31 21.94 -8.80
CA GLU A 237 4.41 22.96 -9.32
C GLU A 237 3.18 22.35 -9.98
N GLN A 238 3.34 21.27 -10.73
CA GLN A 238 2.24 20.55 -11.39
C GLN A 238 1.33 19.85 -10.37
N LEU A 239 1.95 19.17 -9.40
CA LEU A 239 1.21 18.51 -8.33
C LEU A 239 0.47 19.53 -7.47
N GLU A 240 1.11 20.65 -7.14
CA GLU A 240 0.50 21.74 -6.39
C GLU A 240 -0.68 22.36 -7.13
N TRP A 241 -0.56 22.56 -8.44
CA TRP A 241 -1.65 23.07 -9.27
C TRP A 241 -2.89 22.17 -9.20
N LEU A 242 -2.71 20.85 -9.32
CA LEU A 242 -3.79 19.86 -9.18
C LEU A 242 -4.45 19.94 -7.80
N LEU A 243 -3.65 19.91 -6.73
CA LEU A 243 -4.14 19.95 -5.36
C LEU A 243 -4.89 21.26 -5.05
N ALA A 244 -4.37 22.39 -5.52
CA ALA A 244 -4.97 23.70 -5.30
C ALA A 244 -6.34 23.82 -6.01
N ASN A 245 -6.45 23.32 -7.25
CA ASN A 245 -7.72 23.36 -7.96
C ASN A 245 -8.75 22.40 -7.34
N LEU A 246 -8.37 21.21 -6.93
CA LEU A 246 -9.27 20.28 -6.24
C LEU A 246 -9.76 20.85 -4.90
N ARG A 247 -8.91 21.53 -4.13
CA ARG A 247 -9.30 22.16 -2.85
C ARG A 247 -10.20 23.38 -2.99
N ARG A 248 -10.32 23.97 -4.18
CA ARG A 248 -11.30 25.04 -4.47
C ARG A 248 -12.71 24.51 -4.68
N ILE A 249 -12.88 23.19 -4.89
CA ILE A 249 -14.19 22.57 -5.08
C ILE A 249 -14.77 22.29 -3.69
N PRO A 250 -15.90 22.94 -3.30
CA PRO A 250 -16.38 22.90 -1.90
C PRO A 250 -16.78 21.50 -1.40
N HIS A 251 -17.28 20.64 -2.28
CA HIS A 251 -17.74 19.30 -1.94
C HIS A 251 -16.62 18.26 -1.91
N VAL A 252 -15.41 18.57 -2.37
CA VAL A 252 -14.26 17.67 -2.27
C VAL A 252 -13.70 17.71 -0.84
N GLU A 253 -14.11 16.76 -0.03
CA GLU A 253 -13.71 16.67 1.38
C GLU A 253 -12.33 16.04 1.54
N MET A 254 -12.01 15.01 0.73
CA MET A 254 -10.81 14.23 0.84
C MET A 254 -10.05 14.14 -0.48
N ILE A 255 -8.73 14.32 -0.43
CA ILE A 255 -7.83 14.04 -1.55
C ILE A 255 -6.89 12.92 -1.12
N ARG A 256 -6.67 11.95 -2.01
CA ARG A 256 -5.73 10.86 -1.81
C ARG A 256 -4.70 10.82 -2.93
N ILE A 257 -3.49 10.37 -2.62
CA ILE A 257 -2.44 10.11 -3.61
C ILE A 257 -2.05 8.64 -3.51
N GLY A 258 -2.23 7.88 -4.61
CA GLY A 258 -1.73 6.52 -4.75
C GLY A 258 -0.33 6.54 -5.34
N THR A 259 0.68 6.03 -4.65
CA THR A 259 2.08 6.14 -5.08
C THR A 259 2.94 4.97 -4.61
N LYS A 260 3.94 4.62 -5.39
CA LYS A 260 5.06 3.76 -4.98
C LYS A 260 6.36 4.56 -4.76
N ALA A 261 6.35 5.88 -5.03
CA ALA A 261 7.55 6.71 -4.93
C ALA A 261 8.28 6.61 -3.58
N PRO A 262 7.63 6.61 -2.40
CA PRO A 262 8.34 6.43 -1.14
C PRO A 262 9.20 5.15 -1.09
N VAL A 263 8.81 4.11 -1.82
CA VAL A 263 9.46 2.79 -1.86
C VAL A 263 10.54 2.71 -2.93
N VAL A 264 10.26 3.18 -4.14
CA VAL A 264 11.19 3.04 -5.29
C VAL A 264 12.04 4.28 -5.55
N LEU A 265 11.68 5.40 -4.91
CA LEU A 265 12.31 6.71 -5.08
C LEU A 265 12.16 7.56 -3.78
N PRO A 266 12.65 7.09 -2.61
CA PRO A 266 12.45 7.80 -1.34
C PRO A 266 13.01 9.23 -1.34
N GLN A 267 13.98 9.53 -2.20
CA GLN A 267 14.56 10.86 -2.41
C GLN A 267 13.52 11.89 -2.89
N ARG A 268 12.42 11.43 -3.50
CA ARG A 268 11.29 12.28 -3.93
C ARG A 268 10.58 12.94 -2.75
N ILE A 269 10.59 12.32 -1.59
CA ILE A 269 9.92 12.85 -0.41
C ILE A 269 10.81 13.90 0.26
N THR A 270 10.96 15.02 -0.44
CA THR A 270 11.76 16.17 0.00
C THR A 270 11.04 16.99 1.07
N PRO A 271 11.75 17.75 1.90
CA PRO A 271 11.12 18.70 2.83
C PRO A 271 10.23 19.74 2.11
N ALA A 272 10.60 20.16 0.89
CA ALA A 272 9.82 21.10 0.10
C ALA A 272 8.48 20.48 -0.33
N LEU A 273 8.49 19.27 -0.90
CA LEU A 273 7.28 18.52 -1.23
C LEU A 273 6.36 18.38 0.00
N VAL A 274 6.91 17.91 1.12
CA VAL A 274 6.11 17.69 2.34
C VAL A 274 5.51 18.98 2.87
N LYS A 275 6.26 20.09 2.86
CA LYS A 275 5.74 21.42 3.21
C LYS A 275 4.61 21.87 2.28
N MET A 276 4.70 21.56 1.00
CA MET A 276 3.66 21.85 0.02
C MET A 276 2.41 20.99 0.30
N LEU A 277 2.56 19.68 0.42
CA LEU A 277 1.44 18.74 0.65
C LEU A 277 0.66 19.07 1.91
N LYS A 278 1.34 19.47 2.99
CA LYS A 278 0.73 19.85 4.28
C LYS A 278 -0.33 20.95 4.15
N ARG A 279 -0.28 21.78 3.12
CA ARG A 279 -1.25 22.88 2.90
C ARG A 279 -2.61 22.41 2.39
N TYR A 280 -2.68 21.13 1.93
CA TYR A 280 -3.85 20.58 1.24
C TYR A 280 -4.59 19.50 2.06
N HIS A 281 -4.50 19.55 3.38
CA HIS A 281 -5.30 18.68 4.25
C HIS A 281 -6.82 18.93 4.08
N PRO A 282 -7.65 17.86 4.26
CA PRO A 282 -7.34 16.45 4.50
C PRO A 282 -6.73 15.74 3.29
N LEU A 283 -5.45 15.37 3.38
CA LEU A 283 -4.71 14.66 2.35
C LEU A 283 -4.21 13.31 2.90
N TRP A 284 -4.45 12.24 2.17
CA TRP A 284 -4.02 10.89 2.52
C TRP A 284 -3.07 10.34 1.46
N ILE A 285 -2.12 9.51 1.86
CA ILE A 285 -1.22 8.85 0.92
C ILE A 285 -1.36 7.33 1.07
N SER A 286 -1.66 6.66 -0.05
CA SER A 286 -1.68 5.21 -0.18
C SER A 286 -0.38 4.74 -0.83
N ILE A 287 0.46 4.06 -0.05
CA ILE A 287 1.80 3.63 -0.46
C ILE A 287 1.73 2.19 -0.97
N HIS A 288 2.21 1.95 -2.18
CA HIS A 288 2.31 0.61 -2.74
C HIS A 288 3.58 -0.08 -2.24
N THR A 289 3.40 -1.21 -1.55
CA THR A 289 4.49 -2.09 -1.09
C THR A 289 4.17 -3.53 -1.44
N ALA A 290 5.18 -4.32 -1.79
CA ALA A 290 5.00 -5.73 -2.13
C ALA A 290 5.73 -6.67 -1.16
N HIS A 291 6.83 -6.25 -0.54
CA HIS A 291 7.68 -7.15 0.25
C HIS A 291 8.35 -6.42 1.43
N PRO A 292 8.60 -7.08 2.57
CA PRO A 292 9.26 -6.46 3.72
C PRO A 292 10.66 -5.91 3.42
N ASP A 293 11.38 -6.48 2.45
CA ASP A 293 12.71 -6.00 2.06
C ASP A 293 12.69 -4.65 1.33
N GLU A 294 11.52 -4.16 0.92
CA GLU A 294 11.32 -2.78 0.43
C GLU A 294 11.40 -1.74 1.57
N LEU A 295 11.16 -2.16 2.82
CA LEU A 295 11.06 -1.26 3.99
C LEU A 295 12.44 -0.87 4.53
N THR A 296 13.23 -0.22 3.71
CA THR A 296 14.59 0.24 4.04
C THR A 296 14.58 1.46 4.98
N PRO A 297 15.72 1.83 5.58
CA PRO A 297 15.84 3.08 6.34
C PRO A 297 15.50 4.33 5.54
N ASP A 298 15.76 4.35 4.22
CA ASP A 298 15.40 5.47 3.35
C ASP A 298 13.89 5.59 3.20
N VAL A 299 13.19 4.47 3.01
CA VAL A 299 11.73 4.39 2.98
C VAL A 299 11.14 4.83 4.32
N ALA A 300 11.71 4.36 5.42
CA ALA A 300 11.27 4.75 6.76
C ALA A 300 11.40 6.27 6.99
N ARG A 301 12.51 6.88 6.56
CA ARG A 301 12.70 8.34 6.63
C ARG A 301 11.69 9.09 5.77
N ALA A 302 11.42 8.60 4.55
CA ALA A 302 10.41 9.17 3.66
C ALA A 302 9.00 9.13 4.30
N CYS A 303 8.59 7.99 4.82
CA CYS A 303 7.31 7.83 5.52
C CYS A 303 7.24 8.69 6.78
N ALA A 304 8.34 8.76 7.56
CA ALA A 304 8.41 9.61 8.74
C ALA A 304 8.16 11.08 8.42
N ARG A 305 8.78 11.62 7.36
CA ARG A 305 8.57 13.01 6.94
C ARG A 305 7.09 13.30 6.61
N LEU A 306 6.42 12.38 5.93
CA LEU A 306 4.99 12.52 5.60
C LEU A 306 4.13 12.45 6.86
N ALA A 307 4.37 11.46 7.73
CA ALA A 307 3.62 11.28 8.96
C ALA A 307 3.84 12.42 9.98
N ASP A 308 5.06 12.96 10.07
CA ASP A 308 5.39 14.14 10.92
C ASP A 308 4.67 15.42 10.42
N ALA A 309 4.31 15.47 9.14
CA ALA A 309 3.50 16.55 8.58
C ALA A 309 1.99 16.37 8.83
N GLY A 310 1.57 15.32 9.55
CA GLY A 310 0.18 15.00 9.83
C GLY A 310 -0.54 14.34 8.64
N ILE A 311 0.19 13.80 7.66
CA ILE A 311 -0.41 13.11 6.51
C ILE A 311 -0.63 11.65 6.89
N PRO A 312 -1.88 11.15 6.95
CA PRO A 312 -2.16 9.75 7.19
C PRO A 312 -1.63 8.86 6.06
N LEU A 313 -1.01 7.73 6.43
CA LEU A 313 -0.40 6.79 5.50
C LEU A 313 -1.09 5.43 5.58
N GLY A 314 -1.55 4.94 4.44
CA GLY A 314 -2.06 3.58 4.27
C GLY A 314 -1.22 2.82 3.25
N SER A 315 -1.13 1.48 3.37
CA SER A 315 -0.49 0.66 2.35
C SER A 315 -1.50 0.01 1.42
N GLN A 316 -1.10 -0.17 0.18
CA GLN A 316 -1.74 -1.03 -0.80
C GLN A 316 -0.73 -2.11 -1.21
N THR A 317 -1.11 -3.37 -1.02
CA THR A 317 -0.26 -4.51 -1.31
C THR A 317 -1.02 -5.46 -2.23
N VAL A 318 -0.38 -5.91 -3.31
CA VAL A 318 -0.92 -6.97 -4.17
C VAL A 318 -0.36 -8.31 -3.69
N LEU A 319 -1.22 -9.31 -3.56
CA LEU A 319 -0.84 -10.68 -3.23
C LEU A 319 -0.23 -11.36 -4.46
N LEU A 320 1.04 -11.73 -4.37
CA LEU A 320 1.85 -12.19 -5.50
C LEU A 320 2.50 -13.52 -5.19
N SER A 321 2.31 -14.50 -6.09
CA SER A 321 2.84 -15.86 -5.97
C SER A 321 4.35 -15.90 -5.84
N GLY A 322 4.84 -16.56 -4.78
CA GLY A 322 6.25 -16.73 -4.44
C GLY A 322 6.99 -15.42 -4.12
N ILE A 323 6.24 -14.36 -3.74
CA ILE A 323 6.79 -13.06 -3.33
C ILE A 323 6.32 -12.72 -1.92
N ASN A 324 5.01 -12.74 -1.67
CA ASN A 324 4.42 -12.38 -0.38
C ASN A 324 3.17 -13.21 -0.03
N ASP A 325 3.01 -14.37 -0.67
CA ASP A 325 1.87 -15.25 -0.55
C ASP A 325 1.96 -16.26 0.61
N ASP A 326 2.82 -16.00 1.57
CA ASP A 326 2.91 -16.76 2.80
C ASP A 326 2.69 -15.89 4.04
N VAL A 327 2.22 -16.51 5.14
CA VAL A 327 1.86 -15.82 6.39
C VAL A 327 3.07 -15.15 7.04
N GLU A 328 4.25 -15.78 7.00
CA GLU A 328 5.45 -15.25 7.65
C GLU A 328 5.92 -13.96 6.96
N THR A 329 6.07 -14.00 5.63
CA THR A 329 6.46 -12.82 4.83
C THR A 329 5.45 -11.69 4.99
N MET A 330 4.14 -12.00 4.94
CA MET A 330 3.10 -10.99 5.13
C MET A 330 3.12 -10.41 6.55
N THR A 331 3.33 -11.23 7.59
CA THR A 331 3.47 -10.76 8.97
C THR A 331 4.66 -9.80 9.10
N ARG A 332 5.80 -10.14 8.53
CA ARG A 332 6.98 -9.26 8.51
C ARG A 332 6.68 -7.93 7.80
N LEU A 333 5.94 -7.98 6.69
CA LEU A 333 5.56 -6.79 5.93
C LEU A 333 4.65 -5.88 6.75
N VAL A 334 3.54 -6.40 7.29
CA VAL A 334 2.56 -5.57 8.01
C VAL A 334 3.13 -5.01 9.32
N HIS A 335 3.95 -5.77 10.03
CA HIS A 335 4.66 -5.26 11.20
C HIS A 335 5.70 -4.18 10.83
N GLY A 336 6.42 -4.38 9.73
CA GLY A 336 7.36 -3.40 9.21
C GLY A 336 6.67 -2.09 8.83
N LEU A 337 5.51 -2.16 8.18
CA LEU A 337 4.68 -1.01 7.81
C LEU A 337 4.25 -0.21 9.05
N LEU A 338 3.74 -0.88 10.10
CA LEU A 338 3.37 -0.18 11.35
C LEU A 338 4.57 0.51 12.01
N LYS A 339 5.75 -0.13 12.00
CA LYS A 339 6.98 0.48 12.55
C LYS A 339 7.36 1.80 11.87
N ILE A 340 7.03 1.95 10.59
CA ILE A 340 7.25 3.18 9.81
C ILE A 340 6.00 4.05 9.71
N ARG A 341 4.98 3.80 10.55
CA ARG A 341 3.73 4.56 10.66
C ARG A 341 2.86 4.53 9.41
N VAL A 342 2.87 3.39 8.70
CA VAL A 342 1.98 3.11 7.56
C VAL A 342 0.98 2.05 7.98
N LYS A 343 -0.33 2.37 7.97
CA LYS A 343 -1.40 1.41 8.29
C LYS A 343 -1.57 0.44 7.12
N PRO A 344 -1.42 -0.89 7.29
CA PRO A 344 -1.86 -1.86 6.29
C PRO A 344 -3.35 -1.64 5.97
N TYR A 345 -3.65 -1.20 4.74
CA TYR A 345 -5.00 -0.81 4.35
C TYR A 345 -5.67 -1.88 3.50
N TYR A 346 -5.15 -2.13 2.30
CA TYR A 346 -5.67 -3.17 1.43
C TYR A 346 -4.60 -4.21 1.07
N LEU A 347 -5.03 -5.49 1.05
CA LEU A 347 -4.37 -6.58 0.36
C LEU A 347 -5.24 -6.91 -0.88
N TYR A 348 -4.70 -6.68 -2.08
CA TYR A 348 -5.41 -6.95 -3.32
C TYR A 348 -5.10 -8.34 -3.84
N GLN A 349 -6.10 -9.07 -4.29
CA GLN A 349 -5.88 -10.18 -5.21
C GLN A 349 -5.26 -9.60 -6.50
N CYS A 350 -4.26 -10.29 -7.07
CA CYS A 350 -3.65 -9.85 -8.32
C CYS A 350 -4.65 -9.88 -9.46
N ASP A 351 -4.80 -8.77 -10.18
CA ASP A 351 -5.77 -8.62 -11.27
C ASP A 351 -5.39 -9.50 -12.48
N PRO A 352 -6.38 -9.99 -13.23
CA PRO A 352 -6.18 -10.83 -14.41
C PRO A 352 -5.82 -9.98 -15.64
N ILE A 353 -4.63 -9.35 -15.62
CA ILE A 353 -4.07 -8.64 -16.78
C ILE A 353 -3.23 -9.59 -17.64
N PRO A 354 -3.01 -9.30 -18.94
CA PRO A 354 -2.14 -10.10 -19.79
C PRO A 354 -0.75 -10.27 -19.20
N GLY A 355 -0.26 -11.51 -19.14
CA GLY A 355 1.05 -11.84 -18.62
C GLY A 355 1.18 -11.85 -17.10
N SER A 356 0.07 -11.73 -16.35
CA SER A 356 0.12 -11.75 -14.87
C SER A 356 -0.02 -13.13 -14.25
N SER A 357 -0.31 -14.17 -15.02
CA SER A 357 -0.65 -15.51 -14.52
C SER A 357 0.37 -16.08 -13.54
N HIS A 358 1.65 -15.84 -13.76
CA HIS A 358 2.76 -16.29 -12.91
C HIS A 358 2.86 -15.54 -11.57
N PHE A 359 2.13 -14.43 -11.40
CA PHE A 359 1.99 -13.69 -10.16
C PHE A 359 0.69 -14.01 -9.42
N ARG A 360 -0.30 -14.58 -10.10
CA ARG A 360 -1.62 -14.81 -9.52
C ARG A 360 -1.61 -15.99 -8.56
N THR A 361 -2.28 -15.82 -7.44
CA THR A 361 -2.48 -16.88 -6.43
C THR A 361 -3.95 -17.33 -6.45
N PRO A 362 -4.26 -18.55 -5.96
CA PRO A 362 -5.64 -18.88 -5.63
C PRO A 362 -6.18 -17.94 -4.54
N VAL A 363 -7.48 -17.63 -4.58
CA VAL A 363 -8.15 -16.80 -3.55
C VAL A 363 -8.02 -17.40 -2.15
N SER A 364 -8.03 -18.72 -2.04
CA SER A 364 -7.80 -19.44 -0.79
C SER A 364 -6.49 -19.07 -0.10
N LYS A 365 -5.44 -18.72 -0.87
CA LYS A 365 -4.16 -18.28 -0.33
C LYS A 365 -4.26 -16.91 0.37
N GLY A 366 -5.04 -15.97 -0.18
CA GLY A 366 -5.33 -14.70 0.49
C GLY A 366 -6.11 -14.88 1.78
N LEU A 367 -7.12 -15.76 1.77
CA LEU A 367 -7.87 -16.12 2.98
C LEU A 367 -6.99 -16.80 4.04
N GLU A 368 -6.05 -17.67 3.62
CA GLU A 368 -5.05 -18.27 4.50
C GLU A 368 -4.18 -17.21 5.17
N VAL A 369 -3.67 -16.24 4.41
CA VAL A 369 -2.86 -15.13 4.92
C VAL A 369 -3.65 -14.31 5.93
N ILE A 370 -4.90 -13.91 5.63
CA ILE A 370 -5.74 -13.15 6.57
C ILE A 370 -6.02 -13.96 7.84
N ARG A 371 -6.31 -15.26 7.70
CA ARG A 371 -6.51 -16.15 8.86
C ARG A 371 -5.25 -16.24 9.72
N GLY A 372 -4.07 -16.31 9.09
CA GLY A 372 -2.79 -16.37 9.80
C GLY A 372 -2.38 -15.07 10.47
N LEU A 373 -2.93 -13.92 10.05
CA LEU A 373 -2.71 -12.63 10.71
C LEU A 373 -3.70 -12.38 11.84
N ARG A 374 -5.00 -12.63 11.60
CA ARG A 374 -6.08 -12.27 12.52
C ARG A 374 -6.03 -13.11 13.80
N GLY A 375 -5.91 -12.43 14.94
CA GLY A 375 -5.76 -13.06 16.27
C GLY A 375 -4.30 -13.39 16.64
N PHE A 376 -3.36 -13.34 15.69
CA PHE A 376 -1.93 -13.55 15.93
C PHE A 376 -1.11 -12.25 15.90
N THR A 377 -1.74 -11.14 15.51
CA THR A 377 -1.16 -9.79 15.56
C THR A 377 -2.24 -8.76 15.89
N THR A 378 -1.82 -7.51 16.18
CA THR A 378 -2.75 -6.41 16.41
C THR A 378 -3.71 -6.20 15.23
N GLY A 379 -4.96 -5.85 15.49
CA GLY A 379 -5.94 -5.52 14.44
C GLY A 379 -5.47 -4.43 13.48
N TYR A 380 -4.65 -3.49 13.95
CA TYR A 380 -4.02 -2.47 13.09
C TYR A 380 -3.13 -3.05 12.00
N ALA A 381 -2.56 -4.24 12.20
CA ALA A 381 -1.69 -4.91 11.22
C ALA A 381 -2.47 -5.67 10.15
N VAL A 382 -3.75 -5.99 10.37
CA VAL A 382 -4.55 -6.79 9.45
C VAL A 382 -5.15 -5.90 8.36
N PRO A 383 -4.76 -6.09 7.06
CA PRO A 383 -5.37 -5.37 5.96
C PRO A 383 -6.75 -5.94 5.62
N THR A 384 -7.56 -5.17 4.90
CA THR A 384 -8.75 -5.71 4.24
C THR A 384 -8.32 -6.41 2.95
N TYR A 385 -8.56 -7.73 2.85
CA TYR A 385 -8.34 -8.49 1.62
C TYR A 385 -9.49 -8.25 0.66
N VAL A 386 -9.18 -7.87 -0.58
CA VAL A 386 -10.19 -7.52 -1.59
C VAL A 386 -9.87 -8.12 -2.95
N ILE A 387 -10.90 -8.45 -3.70
CA ILE A 387 -10.86 -8.63 -5.15
C ILE A 387 -11.45 -7.36 -5.78
N ASP A 388 -10.75 -6.77 -6.74
CA ASP A 388 -11.35 -5.82 -7.65
C ASP A 388 -12.08 -6.65 -8.73
N ALA A 389 -13.40 -6.70 -8.64
CA ALA A 389 -14.19 -7.64 -9.44
C ALA A 389 -14.12 -7.26 -10.93
N PRO A 390 -13.75 -8.20 -11.82
CA PRO A 390 -13.76 -7.96 -13.26
C PRO A 390 -15.10 -7.44 -13.75
N GLY A 391 -15.08 -6.70 -14.87
CA GLY A 391 -16.30 -6.13 -15.43
C GLY A 391 -16.88 -4.96 -14.64
N GLY A 392 -16.03 -4.20 -13.93
CA GLY A 392 -16.48 -2.99 -13.22
C GLY A 392 -17.19 -3.23 -11.90
N GLY A 393 -17.15 -4.46 -11.34
CA GLY A 393 -17.87 -4.82 -10.11
C GLY A 393 -17.33 -4.16 -8.83
N GLY A 394 -16.17 -3.48 -8.91
CA GLY A 394 -15.55 -2.79 -7.78
C GLY A 394 -14.90 -3.72 -6.76
N LYS A 395 -14.50 -3.16 -5.62
CA LYS A 395 -13.76 -3.86 -4.56
C LYS A 395 -14.69 -4.66 -3.67
N ILE A 396 -14.58 -5.98 -3.74
CA ILE A 396 -15.34 -6.92 -2.91
C ILE A 396 -14.42 -7.43 -1.80
N PRO A 397 -14.70 -7.11 -0.52
CA PRO A 397 -13.91 -7.61 0.61
C PRO A 397 -14.17 -9.09 0.84
N LEU A 398 -13.12 -9.86 1.09
CA LEU A 398 -13.15 -11.26 1.42
C LEU A 398 -12.61 -11.49 2.82
N LEU A 399 -13.34 -12.25 3.62
CA LEU A 399 -12.96 -12.62 4.97
C LEU A 399 -13.06 -14.14 5.15
N PRO A 400 -12.24 -14.75 6.01
CA PRO A 400 -12.50 -16.09 6.49
C PRO A 400 -13.88 -16.15 7.18
N GLU A 401 -14.60 -17.25 7.03
CA GLU A 401 -15.83 -17.48 7.77
C GLU A 401 -15.54 -17.69 9.26
N TYR A 402 -16.23 -16.92 10.10
CA TYR A 402 -16.18 -17.01 11.55
C TYR A 402 -17.53 -17.37 12.16
N VAL A 403 -18.63 -17.27 11.40
CA VAL A 403 -19.95 -17.68 11.82
C VAL A 403 -20.17 -19.14 11.41
N GLU A 404 -20.30 -20.03 12.39
CA GLU A 404 -20.51 -21.46 12.16
C GLU A 404 -21.99 -21.81 12.00
N GLY A 405 -22.87 -20.96 12.57
CA GLY A 405 -24.33 -21.18 12.54
C GLY A 405 -25.04 -20.51 13.70
N ARG A 406 -26.26 -21.00 13.98
CA ARG A 406 -27.11 -20.58 15.10
C ARG A 406 -27.62 -21.80 15.85
N GLU A 407 -27.72 -21.68 17.17
CA GLU A 407 -28.28 -22.70 18.06
C GLU A 407 -29.05 -22.01 19.18
N GLU A 408 -30.35 -22.35 19.33
CA GLU A 408 -31.24 -21.79 20.36
C GLU A 408 -31.30 -20.24 20.39
N GLY A 409 -31.11 -19.59 19.23
CA GLY A 409 -31.09 -18.13 19.12
C GLY A 409 -29.68 -17.50 19.18
N ASP A 410 -28.71 -18.20 19.74
CA ASP A 410 -27.33 -17.74 19.82
C ASP A 410 -26.57 -17.94 18.48
N LEU A 411 -25.61 -17.05 18.19
CA LEU A 411 -24.62 -17.26 17.15
C LEU A 411 -23.49 -18.17 17.63
N LEU A 412 -23.09 -19.11 16.80
CA LEU A 412 -21.89 -19.92 17.00
C LEU A 412 -20.74 -19.27 16.26
N LEU A 413 -19.72 -18.83 16.98
CA LEU A 413 -18.58 -18.08 16.44
C LEU A 413 -17.28 -18.83 16.66
N ARG A 414 -16.52 -19.06 15.58
CA ARG A 414 -15.18 -19.66 15.64
C ARG A 414 -14.12 -18.58 15.79
N ASN A 415 -13.31 -18.66 16.84
CA ASN A 415 -12.20 -17.73 17.03
C ASN A 415 -10.93 -18.12 16.25
N TYR A 416 -9.88 -17.31 16.38
CA TYR A 416 -8.57 -17.54 15.73
C TYR A 416 -7.90 -18.87 16.11
N ALA A 417 -8.16 -19.40 17.32
CA ALA A 417 -7.64 -20.67 17.79
C ALA A 417 -8.50 -21.89 17.39
N GLY A 418 -9.52 -21.67 16.54
CA GLY A 418 -10.44 -22.72 16.08
C GLY A 418 -11.51 -23.13 17.10
N LYS A 419 -11.57 -22.48 18.27
CA LYS A 419 -12.59 -22.76 19.29
C LYS A 419 -13.91 -22.06 18.96
N VAL A 420 -15.03 -22.76 19.19
CA VAL A 420 -16.37 -22.21 18.96
C VAL A 420 -16.92 -21.63 20.28
N PHE A 421 -17.52 -20.45 20.19
CA PHE A 421 -18.14 -19.73 21.29
C PHE A 421 -19.58 -19.39 20.92
N ARG A 422 -20.47 -19.35 21.92
CA ARG A 422 -21.86 -18.89 21.78
C ARG A 422 -21.91 -17.39 22.09
N TYR A 423 -22.61 -16.65 21.24
CA TYR A 423 -22.89 -15.23 21.44
C TYR A 423 -24.38 -15.01 21.45
N PRO A 424 -24.97 -14.52 22.59
CA PRO A 424 -26.40 -14.21 22.67
C PRO A 424 -26.74 -13.13 21.63
N ASP A 425 -27.53 -13.50 20.63
CA ASP A 425 -27.97 -12.55 19.61
C ASP A 425 -29.34 -11.99 19.93
N CYS A 426 -29.53 -10.70 19.68
CA CYS A 426 -30.85 -10.10 19.89
C CYS A 426 -31.80 -10.54 18.76
N PRO A 427 -33.04 -10.96 19.06
CA PRO A 427 -34.04 -11.19 18.03
C PRO A 427 -34.28 -9.89 17.24
N ALA A 428 -34.51 -10.01 15.92
CA ALA A 428 -34.88 -8.86 15.10
C ALA A 428 -36.11 -8.15 15.70
N ALA A 429 -36.16 -6.83 15.65
CA ALA A 429 -37.18 -6.00 16.25
C ALA A 429 -38.61 -6.39 15.86
N ASP A 430 -38.80 -7.01 14.71
CA ASP A 430 -40.09 -7.49 14.18
C ASP A 430 -40.57 -8.82 14.82
N SER A 431 -39.75 -9.48 15.64
CA SER A 431 -40.10 -10.73 16.30
C SER A 431 -40.60 -10.55 17.78
N VAL A 432 -40.68 -9.31 18.28
CA VAL A 432 -41.06 -8.99 19.66
C VAL A 432 -42.54 -8.53 19.78
N ILE A 433 -43.29 -8.57 18.65
CA ILE A 433 -44.73 -8.26 18.73
C ILE A 433 -45.50 -9.58 18.63
N HIS A 434 -45.66 -10.25 19.78
CA HIS A 434 -46.85 -11.06 20.13
C HIS A 434 -46.88 -11.33 21.61
#